data_efbd0e8d266f180bc0087562c2c7f826
#
_entry.id   efbd0e8d266f180bc0087562c2c7f826
#
_cell.length_a   1.000
_cell.length_b   1.000
_cell.length_c   1.000
_cell.angle_alpha   90.00
_cell.angle_beta   90.00
_cell.angle_gamma   90.00
#
_symmetry.space_group_name_H-M   'P 1'
#
loop_
_entity.id
_entity.type
_entity.pdbx_description
1 polymer ?
#
loop_
_entity_poly.entity_id
_entity_poly.type
_entity_poly.pdbx_seq_one_letter_code
_entity_poly.pdbx_strand_id
1 'polypeptide(L)'
;ACGAALLWVDRLPQLRLRRLQLAAESGATWGLLFRPAACAAQASPAPLRLELRALDAASAPAALQVRLHKARGRHAGQCCRLELEI
;
A
#
# COMPACT_ATOMS: atom_id res chain seq x y z
N ALA A 1 -21.98 -3.13 7.09
CA ALA A 1 -20.64 -2.59 6.87
C ALA A 1 -19.79 -3.56 6.07
N CYS A 2 -19.01 -3.04 5.15
CA CYS A 2 -18.08 -3.82 4.36
C CYS A 2 -16.79 -4.04 5.16
N GLY A 3 -16.17 -5.23 5.07
CA GLY A 3 -14.93 -5.52 5.78
C GLY A 3 -13.72 -4.82 5.17
N ALA A 4 -13.64 -4.77 3.85
CA ALA A 4 -12.54 -4.15 3.13
C ALA A 4 -13.00 -3.65 1.77
N ALA A 5 -12.37 -2.58 1.32
CA ALA A 5 -12.57 -2.04 -0.02
C ALA A 5 -11.21 -1.92 -0.71
N LEU A 6 -11.12 -2.44 -1.92
CA LEU A 6 -9.91 -2.44 -2.72
C LEU A 6 -10.12 -1.52 -3.93
N LEU A 7 -9.20 -0.60 -4.12
CA LEU A 7 -9.29 0.40 -5.18
C LEU A 7 -7.99 0.45 -5.96
N TRP A 8 -8.08 0.43 -7.27
CA TRP A 8 -6.93 0.61 -8.17
C TRP A 8 -7.05 1.98 -8.81
N VAL A 9 -6.13 2.88 -8.47
CA VAL A 9 -6.15 4.25 -8.96
C VAL A 9 -4.76 4.68 -9.38
N ASP A 10 -4.67 5.56 -10.35
CA ASP A 10 -3.41 6.12 -10.79
C ASP A 10 -3.12 7.41 -10.00
N ARG A 11 -3.68 8.52 -10.43
CA ARG A 11 -3.47 9.81 -9.78
C ARG A 11 -4.73 10.26 -9.08
N LEU A 12 -4.55 10.70 -7.83
CA LEU A 12 -5.62 11.32 -7.06
C LEU A 12 -5.11 12.59 -6.40
N PRO A 13 -5.89 13.69 -6.45
CA PRO A 13 -5.58 14.88 -5.66
C PRO A 13 -5.56 14.55 -4.17
N GLN A 14 -4.76 15.29 -3.41
CA GLN A 14 -4.65 15.10 -1.96
C GLN A 14 -6.00 15.16 -1.26
N LEU A 15 -6.89 16.05 -1.72
CA LEU A 15 -8.21 16.18 -1.13
C LEU A 15 -9.02 14.89 -1.25
N ARG A 16 -8.94 14.22 -2.39
CA ARG A 16 -9.65 12.96 -2.61
C ARG A 16 -9.07 11.82 -1.79
N LEU A 17 -7.75 11.76 -1.67
CA LEU A 17 -7.10 10.79 -0.81
C LEU A 17 -7.54 10.95 0.64
N ARG A 18 -7.61 12.19 1.12
CA ARG A 18 -8.07 12.49 2.46
C ARG A 18 -9.52 12.09 2.67
N ARG A 19 -10.38 12.35 1.70
CA ARG A 19 -11.79 11.95 1.77
C ARG A 19 -11.95 10.44 1.82
N LEU A 20 -11.16 9.70 1.06
CA LEU A 20 -11.18 8.23 1.11
C LEU A 20 -10.75 7.72 2.48
N GLN A 21 -9.71 8.31 3.06
CA GLN A 21 -9.25 7.94 4.40
C GLN A 21 -10.35 8.17 5.44
N LEU A 22 -10.97 9.35 5.42
CA LEU A 22 -12.02 9.69 6.37
C LEU A 22 -13.24 8.79 6.20
N ALA A 23 -13.58 8.44 4.96
CA ALA A 23 -14.67 7.52 4.70
C ALA A 23 -14.39 6.12 5.24
N ALA A 24 -13.16 5.63 5.10
CA ALA A 24 -12.77 4.34 5.63
C ALA A 24 -12.83 4.34 7.15
N GLU A 25 -12.38 5.39 7.79
CA GLU A 25 -12.44 5.54 9.25
C GLU A 25 -13.90 5.57 9.74
N SER A 26 -14.74 6.38 9.11
CA SER A 26 -16.15 6.49 9.47
C SER A 26 -16.90 5.19 9.28
N GLY A 27 -16.57 4.45 8.23
CA GLY A 27 -17.23 3.20 7.89
C GLY A 27 -16.65 1.99 8.61
N ALA A 28 -15.62 2.16 9.43
CA ALA A 28 -14.88 1.07 10.06
C ALA A 28 -14.48 0.00 9.04
N THR A 29 -14.00 0.45 7.88
CA THR A 29 -13.67 -0.40 6.74
C THR A 29 -12.18 -0.28 6.43
N TRP A 30 -11.53 -1.39 6.11
CA TRP A 30 -10.18 -1.36 5.57
C TRP A 30 -10.21 -0.84 4.14
N GLY A 31 -9.53 0.27 3.92
CA GLY A 31 -9.34 0.79 2.57
C GLY A 31 -7.94 0.45 2.08
N LEU A 32 -7.86 -0.29 0.98
CA LEU A 32 -6.61 -0.64 0.33
C LEU A 32 -6.57 0.05 -1.02
N LEU A 33 -5.57 0.91 -1.21
CA LEU A 33 -5.42 1.70 -2.41
C LEU A 33 -4.17 1.22 -3.15
N PHE A 34 -4.37 0.66 -4.33
CA PHE A 34 -3.28 0.19 -5.18
C PHE A 34 -2.96 1.25 -6.22
N ARG A 35 -1.72 1.69 -6.24
CA ARG A 35 -1.25 2.75 -7.12
C ARG A 35 0.06 2.36 -7.78
N PRO A 36 0.37 2.88 -8.97
CA PRO A 36 1.68 2.66 -9.58
C PRO A 36 2.82 3.14 -8.66
N ALA A 37 3.94 2.45 -8.71
CA ALA A 37 5.11 2.79 -7.88
C ALA A 37 5.59 4.22 -8.10
N ALA A 38 5.36 4.79 -9.28
CA ALA A 38 5.69 6.19 -9.56
C ALA A 38 4.98 7.17 -8.63
N CYS A 39 3.86 6.76 -8.02
CA CYS A 39 3.13 7.59 -7.07
C CYS A 39 3.73 7.58 -5.67
N ALA A 40 4.78 6.81 -5.43
CA ALA A 40 5.40 6.71 -4.10
C ALA A 40 5.95 8.04 -3.61
N ALA A 41 6.38 8.91 -4.53
CA ALA A 41 6.88 10.23 -4.20
C ALA A 41 5.78 11.22 -3.79
N GLN A 42 4.53 10.92 -4.11
CA GLN A 42 3.42 11.79 -3.75
C GLN A 42 3.06 11.59 -2.28
N ALA A 43 2.90 12.69 -1.55
CA ALA A 43 2.43 12.63 -0.18
C ALA A 43 1.03 12.03 -0.11
N SER A 44 0.74 11.33 0.96
CA SER A 44 -0.57 10.73 1.17
C SER A 44 -0.91 10.73 2.66
N PRO A 45 -2.18 10.94 3.03
CA PRO A 45 -2.60 10.88 4.42
C PRO A 45 -2.69 9.45 4.96
N ALA A 46 -2.53 8.44 4.12
CA ALA A 46 -2.63 7.05 4.55
C ALA A 46 -1.65 6.75 5.70
N PRO A 47 -2.12 6.12 6.78
CA PRO A 47 -1.25 5.82 7.93
C PRO A 47 -0.24 4.70 7.65
N LEU A 48 -0.52 3.86 6.67
CA LEU A 48 0.38 2.78 6.25
C LEU A 48 0.59 2.86 4.75
N ARG A 49 1.84 2.90 4.34
CA ARG A 49 2.23 2.93 2.92
C ARG A 49 3.31 1.90 2.67
N LEU A 50 3.03 1.01 1.74
CA LEU A 50 3.94 -0.07 1.36
C LEU A 50 4.26 0.02 -0.12
N GLU A 51 5.50 -0.30 -0.47
CA GLU A 51 5.91 -0.51 -1.85
C GLU A 51 6.15 -2.00 -2.04
N LEU A 52 5.54 -2.55 -3.07
CA LEU A 52 5.69 -3.97 -3.41
C LEU A 52 6.47 -4.06 -4.72
N ARG A 53 7.50 -4.90 -4.72
CA ARG A 53 8.30 -5.17 -5.91
C ARG A 53 8.41 -6.66 -6.10
N ALA A 54 8.00 -7.13 -7.27
CA ALA A 54 8.23 -8.52 -7.63
C ALA A 54 9.72 -8.75 -7.85
N LEU A 55 10.27 -9.73 -7.16
CA LEU A 55 11.64 -10.13 -7.37
C LEU A 55 11.67 -11.12 -8.53
N ASP A 56 12.68 -10.96 -9.40
CA ASP A 56 12.82 -11.82 -10.55
C ASP A 56 12.99 -13.26 -10.11
N ALA A 57 12.02 -14.07 -10.50
CA ALA A 57 11.99 -15.47 -10.14
C ALA A 57 12.34 -16.33 -11.34
N ALA A 58 13.51 -16.11 -11.91
CA ALA A 58 14.08 -17.10 -12.84
C ALA A 58 14.24 -18.45 -12.14
N SER A 59 14.24 -18.43 -10.82
CA SER A 59 14.19 -19.62 -9.98
C SER A 59 13.02 -19.48 -9.00
N ALA A 60 12.12 -20.46 -8.97
CA ALA A 60 11.10 -20.55 -7.94
C ALA A 60 11.76 -20.69 -6.55
N PRO A 61 11.13 -20.20 -5.46
CA PRO A 61 9.77 -19.64 -5.40
C PRO A 61 9.70 -18.20 -5.81
N ALA A 62 8.50 -17.76 -6.24
CA ALA A 62 8.23 -16.37 -6.49
C ALA A 62 8.34 -15.59 -5.18
N ALA A 63 8.91 -14.40 -5.24
CA ALA A 63 9.12 -13.59 -4.06
C ALA A 63 8.71 -12.15 -4.30
N LEU A 64 8.27 -11.49 -3.22
CA LEU A 64 7.97 -10.08 -3.20
C LEU A 64 8.89 -9.39 -2.21
N GLN A 65 9.43 -8.25 -2.61
CA GLN A 65 10.05 -7.33 -1.68
C GLN A 65 8.99 -6.33 -1.22
N VAL A 66 8.84 -6.19 0.08
CA VAL A 66 7.93 -5.22 0.68
C VAL A 66 8.75 -4.18 1.39
N ARG A 67 8.62 -2.93 0.96
CA ARG A 67 9.31 -1.80 1.57
C ARG A 67 8.32 -0.92 2.30
N LEU A 68 8.63 -0.60 3.55
CA LEU A 68 7.80 0.26 4.37
C LEU A 68 8.13 1.72 4.09
N HIS A 69 7.19 2.45 3.50
CA HIS A 69 7.34 3.88 3.26
C HIS A 69 6.83 4.72 4.42
N LYS A 70 5.79 4.26 5.09
CA LYS A 70 5.20 4.98 6.20
C LYS A 70 4.41 4.04 7.09
N ALA A 71 4.61 4.15 8.40
CA ALA A 71 3.79 3.47 9.40
C ALA A 71 3.88 4.23 10.71
N ARG A 72 2.80 4.29 11.45
CA ARG A 72 2.78 4.94 12.76
C ARG A 72 3.72 4.23 13.73
N GLY A 73 4.58 5.01 14.40
CA GLY A 73 5.48 4.48 15.41
C GLY A 73 6.60 3.60 14.89
N ARG A 74 6.81 3.58 13.57
CA ARG A 74 7.86 2.78 12.95
C ARG A 74 8.69 3.63 12.00
N HIS A 75 9.95 3.24 11.84
CA HIS A 75 10.85 3.91 10.93
C HIS A 75 10.59 3.49 9.50
N ALA A 76 10.53 4.47 8.61
CA ALA A 76 10.43 4.20 7.18
C ALA A 76 11.72 3.55 6.66
N GLY A 77 11.60 2.85 5.54
CA GLY A 77 12.73 2.25 4.86
C GLY A 77 13.01 0.81 5.20
N GLN A 78 12.28 0.23 6.15
CA GLN A 78 12.41 -1.19 6.44
C GLN A 78 11.90 -2.02 5.27
N CYS A 79 12.63 -3.09 4.96
CA CYS A 79 12.27 -4.01 3.91
C CYS A 79 12.13 -5.43 4.45
N CYS A 80 11.21 -6.19 3.89
CA CYS A 80 11.16 -7.61 4.11
C CYS A 80 10.91 -8.33 2.79
N ARG A 81 11.23 -9.62 2.76
CA ARG A 81 11.03 -10.46 1.61
C ARG A 81 9.97 -11.49 1.94
N LEU A 82 8.97 -11.61 1.10
CA LEU A 82 7.94 -12.62 1.22
C LEU A 82 8.10 -13.63 0.08
N GLU A 83 8.23 -14.89 0.42
CA GLU A 83 8.27 -15.97 -0.55
C GLU A 83 6.87 -16.56 -0.68
N LEU A 84 6.43 -16.70 -1.92
CA LEU A 84 5.13 -17.27 -2.22
C LEU A 84 5.32 -18.72 -2.60
N GLU A 85 4.79 -19.61 -1.78
CA GLU A 85 4.70 -21.03 -2.11
C GLU A 85 3.35 -21.28 -2.77
N ILE A 86 3.39 -21.81 -3.96
CA ILE A 86 2.19 -22.15 -4.71
C ILE A 86 2.09 -23.65 -4.85
#